data_05979af42c6bf5f7cb994c708b94a35b
#
_entry.id   05979af42c6bf5f7cb994c708b94a35b
#
_cell.length_a   1.000
_cell.length_b   1.000
_cell.length_c   1.000
_cell.angle_alpha   90.00
_cell.angle_beta   90.00
_cell.angle_gamma   90.00
#
_symmetry.space_group_name_H-M   'P 1'
#
loop_
_entity.id
_entity.type
_entity.pdbx_description
1 polymer ?
#
loop_
_entity_poly.entity_id
_entity_poly.type
_entity_poly.pdbx_seq_one_letter_code
_entity_poly.pdbx_strand_id
1 'polypeptide(L)'
;MALSMDERGVILTCPSCGRKNRVPFSANEAKCGGCGTGLPAAAEPIEAPTASAFDALVGGTALPVVVDFWAPWCGPCRMVAPELERVARAHAGTYLVVKVNTDAVPELGERFGIRSIPTMAVFEGGREVARTTGARPAADIEAFLRQSLTTAPRR
;
A
#
# COMPACT_ATOMS: atom_id res chain seq x y z
N MET A 1 5.93 -10.28 -4.51
CA MET A 1 6.10 -10.39 -3.04
C MET A 1 5.84 -9.05 -2.39
N ALA A 2 5.32 -9.06 -1.17
CA ALA A 2 5.03 -7.81 -0.48
C ALA A 2 6.26 -7.33 0.29
N LEU A 3 6.41 -6.01 0.39
CA LEU A 3 7.46 -5.40 1.19
C LEU A 3 7.05 -5.39 2.66
N SER A 4 8.03 -5.44 3.54
CA SER A 4 7.80 -5.35 4.98
C SER A 4 7.81 -3.90 5.44
N MET A 5 7.17 -3.65 6.57
CA MET A 5 7.16 -2.34 7.20
C MET A 5 6.95 -2.47 8.70
N ASP A 6 7.23 -1.40 9.42
CA ASP A 6 6.84 -1.26 10.82
C ASP A 6 6.35 0.18 11.03
N GLU A 7 6.20 0.61 12.28
CA GLU A 7 5.71 1.96 12.57
C GLU A 7 6.68 3.06 12.14
N ARG A 8 7.91 2.71 11.82
CA ARG A 8 8.97 3.67 11.51
C ARG A 8 9.25 3.80 10.02
N GLY A 9 8.81 2.84 9.21
CA GLY A 9 9.02 2.97 7.78
C GLY A 9 8.90 1.66 7.03
N VAL A 10 9.14 1.75 5.72
CA VAL A 10 9.13 0.62 4.80
C VAL A 10 10.55 0.08 4.68
N ILE A 11 10.68 -1.23 4.64
CA ILE A 11 11.99 -1.87 4.46
C ILE A 11 12.25 -2.04 2.97
N LEU A 12 13.27 -1.34 2.47
CA LEU A 12 13.67 -1.40 1.07
C LEU A 12 15.08 -1.97 0.96
N THR A 13 15.27 -2.87 0.01
CA THR A 13 16.57 -3.48 -0.24
C THR A 13 17.32 -2.64 -1.27
N CYS A 14 18.56 -2.28 -0.95
CA CYS A 14 19.41 -1.52 -1.89
C CYS A 14 19.74 -2.39 -3.09
N PRO A 15 19.47 -1.90 -4.31
CA PRO A 15 19.78 -2.68 -5.52
C PRO A 15 21.29 -2.82 -5.78
N SER A 16 22.10 -1.96 -5.18
CA SER A 16 23.55 -2.01 -5.38
C SER A 16 24.26 -2.94 -4.40
N CYS A 17 23.99 -2.80 -3.09
CA CYS A 17 24.74 -3.55 -2.09
C CYS A 17 23.92 -4.59 -1.34
N GLY A 18 22.60 -4.63 -1.54
CA GLY A 18 21.73 -5.61 -0.91
C GLY A 18 21.33 -5.30 0.52
N ARG A 19 21.81 -4.18 1.08
CA ARG A 19 21.47 -3.81 2.45
C ARG A 19 19.99 -3.45 2.55
N LYS A 20 19.34 -3.91 3.63
CA LYS A 20 17.96 -3.51 3.92
C LYS A 20 17.98 -2.17 4.65
N ASN A 21 17.10 -1.27 4.19
CA ASN A 21 17.01 0.08 4.73
C ASN A 21 15.59 0.33 5.21
N ARG A 22 15.44 0.94 6.38
CA ARG A 22 14.14 1.41 6.85
C ARG A 22 13.96 2.85 6.38
N VAL A 23 12.98 3.07 5.51
CA VAL A 23 12.73 4.36 4.89
C VAL A 23 11.48 4.97 5.52
N PRO A 24 11.59 6.15 6.16
CA PRO A 24 10.42 6.79 6.77
C PRO A 24 9.31 7.03 5.74
N PHE A 25 8.06 6.96 6.18
CA PHE A 25 6.92 7.13 5.28
C PHE A 25 6.84 8.52 4.67
N SER A 26 7.41 9.52 5.33
CA SER A 26 7.40 10.90 4.87
C SER A 26 8.54 11.21 3.89
N ALA A 27 9.46 10.28 3.65
CA ALA A 27 10.62 10.55 2.80
C ALA A 27 10.21 10.59 1.33
N ASN A 28 10.66 11.64 0.63
CA ASN A 28 10.48 11.73 -0.83
C ASN A 28 11.58 10.98 -1.56
N GLU A 29 12.79 11.06 -1.02
CA GLU A 29 13.96 10.39 -1.57
C GLU A 29 14.74 9.78 -0.43
N ALA A 30 15.37 8.65 -0.70
CA ALA A 30 16.15 7.98 0.32
C ALA A 30 17.42 7.43 -0.31
N LYS A 31 18.45 7.29 0.52
CA LYS A 31 19.73 6.72 0.12
C LYS A 31 20.07 5.57 1.03
N CYS A 32 20.77 4.60 0.48
CA CYS A 32 21.24 3.45 1.25
C CYS A 32 22.20 3.91 2.34
N GLY A 33 21.95 3.51 3.57
CA GLY A 33 22.83 3.83 4.69
C GLY A 33 24.16 3.12 4.63
N GLY A 34 24.31 2.12 3.78
CA GLY A 34 25.56 1.39 3.61
C GLY A 34 26.45 1.94 2.50
N CYS A 35 25.88 2.16 1.31
CA CYS A 35 26.69 2.53 0.15
C CYS A 35 26.33 3.87 -0.48
N GLY A 36 25.29 4.54 0.00
CA GLY A 36 24.91 5.87 -0.48
C GLY A 36 24.13 5.88 -1.78
N THR A 37 23.88 4.73 -2.39
CA THR A 37 23.09 4.64 -3.61
C THR A 37 21.67 5.11 -3.34
N GLY A 38 21.09 5.85 -4.30
CA GLY A 38 19.69 6.25 -4.21
C GLY A 38 18.78 5.01 -4.22
N LEU A 39 17.81 4.99 -3.32
CA LEU A 39 16.86 3.88 -3.24
C LEU A 39 15.65 4.21 -4.13
N PRO A 40 15.20 3.25 -4.96
CA PRO A 40 14.00 3.48 -5.77
C PRO A 40 12.76 3.55 -4.88
N ALA A 41 11.70 4.19 -5.38
CA ALA A 41 10.42 4.21 -4.70
C ALA A 41 9.88 2.78 -4.55
N ALA A 42 9.04 2.58 -3.52
CA ALA A 42 8.40 1.28 -3.31
C ALA A 42 7.59 0.90 -4.55
N ALA A 43 7.94 -0.23 -5.15
CA ALA A 43 7.34 -0.70 -6.40
C ALA A 43 6.59 -2.01 -6.23
N GLU A 44 6.35 -2.42 -4.98
CA GLU A 44 5.61 -3.62 -4.63
C GLU A 44 4.62 -3.29 -3.53
N PRO A 45 3.54 -4.08 -3.40
CA PRO A 45 2.62 -3.89 -2.28
C PRO A 45 3.36 -4.05 -0.94
N ILE A 46 2.89 -3.31 0.04
CA ILE A 46 3.46 -3.30 1.38
C ILE A 46 2.47 -3.98 2.32
N GLU A 47 2.90 -5.01 3.04
CA GLU A 47 2.02 -5.71 3.97
C GLU A 47 2.09 -5.01 5.33
N ALA A 48 0.94 -4.52 5.82
CA ALA A 48 0.85 -3.88 7.12
C ALA A 48 0.72 -4.95 8.20
N PRO A 49 1.70 -5.09 9.11
CA PRO A 49 1.68 -6.16 10.10
C PRO A 49 0.80 -5.87 11.31
N THR A 50 0.53 -4.61 11.61
CA THR A 50 -0.26 -4.19 12.77
C THR A 50 -1.07 -2.95 12.41
N ALA A 51 -2.08 -2.66 13.25
CA ALA A 51 -2.88 -1.45 13.06
C ALA A 51 -2.03 -0.21 13.27
N SER A 52 -1.11 -0.21 14.24
CA SER A 52 -0.27 0.97 14.48
C SER A 52 0.69 1.24 13.31
N ALA A 53 1.22 0.20 12.69
CA ALA A 53 2.06 0.38 11.49
C ALA A 53 1.22 0.94 10.33
N PHE A 54 0.01 0.42 10.15
CA PHE A 54 -0.92 0.93 9.14
C PHE A 54 -1.18 2.42 9.35
N ASP A 55 -1.52 2.79 10.59
CA ASP A 55 -1.81 4.19 10.92
C ASP A 55 -0.60 5.10 10.68
N ALA A 56 0.59 4.62 11.01
CA ALA A 56 1.81 5.38 10.80
C ALA A 56 2.07 5.63 9.31
N LEU A 57 1.83 4.63 8.47
CA LEU A 57 2.02 4.78 7.03
C LEU A 57 0.99 5.75 6.45
N VAL A 58 -0.29 5.49 6.71
CA VAL A 58 -1.38 6.27 6.11
C VAL A 58 -1.30 7.72 6.56
N GLY A 59 -0.95 7.97 7.83
CA GLY A 59 -0.82 9.32 8.35
C GLY A 59 0.49 10.00 8.00
N GLY A 60 1.52 9.24 7.64
CA GLY A 60 2.87 9.79 7.42
C GLY A 60 3.22 10.05 5.98
N THR A 61 2.62 9.34 5.03
CA THR A 61 2.97 9.49 3.62
C THR A 61 2.21 10.65 2.98
N ALA A 62 2.88 11.32 2.04
CA ALA A 62 2.23 12.34 1.21
C ALA A 62 1.53 11.72 -0.01
N LEU A 63 1.80 10.44 -0.31
CA LEU A 63 1.24 9.78 -1.48
C LEU A 63 -0.15 9.22 -1.15
N PRO A 64 -1.06 9.18 -2.15
CA PRO A 64 -2.28 8.42 -1.99
C PRO A 64 -1.97 6.94 -1.77
N VAL A 65 -2.79 6.28 -0.97
CA VAL A 65 -2.60 4.88 -0.61
C VAL A 65 -3.82 4.09 -1.03
N VAL A 66 -3.62 3.02 -1.80
CA VAL A 66 -4.69 2.06 -2.04
C VAL A 66 -4.46 0.88 -1.11
N VAL A 67 -5.48 0.54 -0.33
CA VAL A 67 -5.41 -0.52 0.68
C VAL A 67 -6.25 -1.69 0.22
N ASP A 68 -5.64 -2.87 0.15
CA ASP A 68 -6.31 -4.11 -0.19
C ASP A 68 -6.56 -4.91 1.08
N PHE A 69 -7.82 -5.02 1.48
CA PHE A 69 -8.22 -5.88 2.60
C PHE A 69 -8.45 -7.28 2.06
N TRP A 70 -7.69 -8.25 2.57
CA TRP A 70 -7.64 -9.60 2.01
C TRP A 70 -7.54 -10.64 3.13
N ALA A 71 -7.61 -11.91 2.76
CA ALA A 71 -7.34 -13.02 3.68
C ALA A 71 -6.74 -14.18 2.90
N PRO A 72 -5.92 -15.04 3.55
CA PRO A 72 -5.23 -16.14 2.86
C PRO A 72 -6.16 -17.17 2.23
N TRP A 73 -7.35 -17.37 2.79
CA TRP A 73 -8.32 -18.36 2.32
C TRP A 73 -9.19 -17.86 1.17
N CYS A 74 -9.05 -16.61 0.81
CA CYS A 74 -9.94 -15.94 -0.15
C CYS A 74 -9.44 -16.15 -1.58
N GLY A 75 -10.20 -16.89 -2.38
CA GLY A 75 -9.84 -17.14 -3.78
C GLY A 75 -9.77 -15.89 -4.64
N PRO A 76 -10.81 -15.01 -4.62
CA PRO A 76 -10.73 -13.75 -5.38
C PRO A 76 -9.59 -12.85 -4.95
N CYS A 77 -9.20 -12.87 -3.66
CA CYS A 77 -8.04 -12.10 -3.19
C CYS A 77 -6.76 -12.57 -3.87
N ARG A 78 -6.63 -13.88 -4.09
CA ARG A 78 -5.46 -14.43 -4.80
C ARG A 78 -5.45 -14.02 -6.26
N MET A 79 -6.62 -13.85 -6.87
CA MET A 79 -6.72 -13.38 -8.25
C MET A 79 -6.31 -11.92 -8.40
N VAL A 80 -6.60 -11.11 -7.40
CA VAL A 80 -6.27 -9.68 -7.46
C VAL A 80 -4.82 -9.39 -7.08
N ALA A 81 -4.16 -10.29 -6.36
CA ALA A 81 -2.79 -10.05 -5.88
C ALA A 81 -1.81 -9.69 -7.01
N PRO A 82 -1.73 -10.45 -8.13
CA PRO A 82 -0.81 -10.06 -9.20
C PRO A 82 -1.22 -8.75 -9.89
N GLU A 83 -2.50 -8.43 -9.90
CA GLU A 83 -2.97 -7.18 -10.48
C GLU A 83 -2.50 -5.99 -9.63
N LEU A 84 -2.54 -6.13 -8.30
CA LEU A 84 -2.02 -5.10 -7.41
C LEU A 84 -0.51 -4.95 -7.52
N GLU A 85 0.20 -6.05 -7.77
CA GLU A 85 1.64 -5.97 -8.02
C GLU A 85 1.94 -5.15 -9.26
N ARG A 86 1.14 -5.31 -10.32
CA ARG A 86 1.29 -4.52 -11.53
C ARG A 86 1.03 -3.04 -11.27
N VAL A 87 -0.02 -2.74 -10.51
CA VAL A 87 -0.35 -1.35 -10.16
C VAL A 87 0.79 -0.73 -9.35
N ALA A 88 1.30 -1.45 -8.36
CA ALA A 88 2.39 -0.94 -7.51
C ALA A 88 3.63 -0.63 -8.34
N ARG A 89 3.95 -1.51 -9.28
CA ARG A 89 5.12 -1.33 -10.14
C ARG A 89 4.94 -0.18 -11.12
N ALA A 90 3.77 -0.10 -11.73
CA ALA A 90 3.49 0.92 -12.74
C ALA A 90 3.43 2.33 -12.17
N HIS A 91 3.07 2.45 -10.88
CA HIS A 91 2.85 3.74 -10.24
C HIS A 91 3.76 3.97 -9.05
N ALA A 92 4.95 3.35 -9.06
CA ALA A 92 5.95 3.56 -8.01
C ALA A 92 6.27 5.05 -7.90
N GLY A 93 6.23 5.58 -6.67
CA GLY A 93 6.46 7.00 -6.44
C GLY A 93 5.22 7.87 -6.59
N THR A 94 4.11 7.31 -7.09
CA THR A 94 2.85 8.04 -7.26
C THR A 94 1.79 7.57 -6.29
N TYR A 95 1.65 6.26 -6.14
CA TYR A 95 0.74 5.63 -5.18
C TYR A 95 1.50 4.62 -4.34
N LEU A 96 1.04 4.41 -3.11
CA LEU A 96 1.45 3.24 -2.33
C LEU A 96 0.33 2.21 -2.36
N VAL A 97 0.70 0.95 -2.51
CA VAL A 97 -0.25 -0.16 -2.41
C VAL A 97 0.05 -0.87 -1.09
N VAL A 98 -0.96 -0.94 -0.23
CA VAL A 98 -0.82 -1.54 1.11
C VAL A 98 -1.80 -2.69 1.22
N LYS A 99 -1.35 -3.82 1.75
CA LYS A 99 -2.20 -4.98 1.97
C LYS A 99 -2.44 -5.15 3.47
N VAL A 100 -3.69 -5.43 3.83
CA VAL A 100 -4.10 -5.72 5.20
C VAL A 100 -4.74 -7.09 5.23
N ASN A 101 -4.07 -8.04 5.86
CA ASN A 101 -4.59 -9.37 6.09
C ASN A 101 -5.61 -9.28 7.24
N THR A 102 -6.90 -9.42 6.91
CA THR A 102 -7.96 -9.24 7.91
C THR A 102 -7.97 -10.32 8.97
N ASP A 103 -7.35 -11.48 8.70
CA ASP A 103 -7.19 -12.51 9.73
C ASP A 103 -6.08 -12.15 10.71
N ALA A 104 -5.00 -11.56 10.22
CA ALA A 104 -3.85 -11.20 11.05
C ALA A 104 -4.08 -9.88 11.81
N VAL A 105 -4.83 -8.94 11.22
CA VAL A 105 -5.08 -7.62 11.80
C VAL A 105 -6.59 -7.38 11.81
N PRO A 106 -7.36 -8.16 12.59
CA PRO A 106 -8.82 -8.07 12.55
C PRO A 106 -9.36 -6.71 12.98
N GLU A 107 -8.64 -5.98 13.82
CA GLU A 107 -9.11 -4.67 14.27
C GLU A 107 -9.24 -3.67 13.13
N LEU A 108 -8.44 -3.79 12.06
CA LEU A 108 -8.58 -2.91 10.91
C LEU A 108 -9.81 -3.27 10.08
N GLY A 109 -10.09 -4.55 9.92
CA GLY A 109 -11.32 -4.99 9.27
C GLY A 109 -12.56 -4.47 9.98
N GLU A 110 -12.54 -4.51 11.32
CA GLU A 110 -13.64 -4.00 12.13
C GLU A 110 -13.74 -2.48 12.06
N ARG A 111 -12.60 -1.80 12.17
CA ARG A 111 -12.58 -0.34 12.16
C ARG A 111 -13.19 0.22 10.89
N PHE A 112 -12.87 -0.39 9.74
CA PHE A 112 -13.36 0.10 8.45
C PHE A 112 -14.61 -0.61 7.97
N GLY A 113 -15.18 -1.50 8.80
CA GLY A 113 -16.43 -2.18 8.49
C GLY A 113 -16.34 -3.07 7.26
N ILE A 114 -15.22 -3.78 7.10
CA ILE A 114 -14.99 -4.64 5.95
C ILE A 114 -15.86 -5.89 6.09
N ARG A 115 -16.83 -6.06 5.20
CA ARG A 115 -17.77 -7.18 5.22
C ARG A 115 -17.50 -8.22 4.16
N SER A 116 -16.87 -7.81 3.07
CA SER A 116 -16.51 -8.73 2.00
C SER A 116 -15.09 -8.42 1.55
N ILE A 117 -14.40 -9.43 1.06
CA ILE A 117 -13.03 -9.30 0.58
C ILE A 117 -12.92 -9.95 -0.80
N PRO A 118 -12.06 -9.43 -1.67
CA PRO A 118 -11.20 -8.26 -1.44
C PRO A 118 -12.01 -6.96 -1.46
N THR A 119 -11.64 -6.04 -0.60
CA THR A 119 -12.15 -4.66 -0.63
C THR A 119 -10.95 -3.75 -0.78
N MET A 120 -11.02 -2.81 -1.71
CA MET A 120 -9.98 -1.81 -1.88
C MET A 120 -10.50 -0.46 -1.45
N ALA A 121 -9.71 0.24 -0.63
CA ALA A 121 -10.04 1.57 -0.16
C ALA A 121 -8.89 2.50 -0.50
N VAL A 122 -9.21 3.72 -0.91
CA VAL A 122 -8.20 4.73 -1.24
C VAL A 122 -8.15 5.73 -0.10
N PHE A 123 -6.94 6.00 0.39
CA PHE A 123 -6.69 6.98 1.44
C PHE A 123 -5.89 8.13 0.87
N GLU A 124 -6.26 9.34 1.24
CA GLU A 124 -5.55 10.54 0.84
C GLU A 124 -5.56 11.49 2.03
N GLY A 125 -4.36 11.96 2.42
CA GLY A 125 -4.25 12.82 3.59
C GLY A 125 -4.68 12.14 4.88
N GLY A 126 -4.49 10.83 4.99
CA GLY A 126 -4.82 10.06 6.18
C GLY A 126 -6.29 9.65 6.27
N ARG A 127 -7.10 9.94 5.26
CA ARG A 127 -8.55 9.65 5.30
C ARG A 127 -8.99 8.81 4.11
N GLU A 128 -9.93 7.93 4.34
CA GLU A 128 -10.53 7.14 3.27
C GLU A 128 -11.40 8.05 2.40
N VAL A 129 -11.11 8.06 1.09
CA VAL A 129 -11.85 8.91 0.14
C VAL A 129 -12.70 8.10 -0.83
N ALA A 130 -12.45 6.80 -0.99
CA ALA A 130 -13.21 5.96 -1.89
C ALA A 130 -13.02 4.49 -1.52
N ARG A 131 -13.96 3.64 -1.98
CA ARG A 131 -13.93 2.21 -1.67
C ARG A 131 -14.61 1.43 -2.80
N THR A 132 -14.09 0.24 -3.10
CA THR A 132 -14.74 -0.68 -4.03
C THR A 132 -14.49 -2.11 -3.56
N THR A 133 -15.39 -3.03 -3.90
CA THR A 133 -15.28 -4.43 -3.51
C THR A 133 -15.16 -5.31 -4.75
N GLY A 134 -14.56 -6.49 -4.58
CA GLY A 134 -14.42 -7.48 -5.61
C GLY A 134 -13.09 -7.42 -6.33
N ALA A 135 -12.69 -8.56 -6.92
CA ALA A 135 -11.45 -8.67 -7.66
C ALA A 135 -11.57 -7.93 -8.99
N ARG A 136 -10.53 -7.23 -9.40
CA ARG A 136 -10.50 -6.44 -10.62
C ARG A 136 -9.15 -6.56 -11.31
N PRO A 137 -9.11 -6.48 -12.65
CA PRO A 137 -7.81 -6.40 -13.33
C PRO A 137 -7.14 -5.04 -13.08
N ALA A 138 -5.83 -5.00 -13.33
CA ALA A 138 -5.03 -3.81 -13.07
C ALA A 138 -5.60 -2.55 -13.72
N ALA A 139 -6.08 -2.65 -14.95
CA ALA A 139 -6.65 -1.49 -15.66
C ALA A 139 -7.85 -0.91 -14.93
N ASP A 140 -8.70 -1.77 -14.36
CA ASP A 140 -9.88 -1.33 -13.61
C ASP A 140 -9.48 -0.72 -12.28
N ILE A 141 -8.45 -1.26 -11.64
CA ILE A 141 -7.93 -0.67 -10.41
C ILE A 141 -7.39 0.72 -10.69
N GLU A 142 -6.64 0.87 -11.78
CA GLU A 142 -6.11 2.17 -12.19
C GLU A 142 -7.21 3.18 -12.47
N ALA A 143 -8.26 2.75 -13.15
CA ALA A 143 -9.41 3.60 -13.42
C ALA A 143 -10.10 4.04 -12.13
N PHE A 144 -10.25 3.11 -11.19
CA PHE A 144 -10.82 3.42 -9.89
C PHE A 144 -9.97 4.45 -9.14
N LEU A 145 -8.64 4.29 -9.16
CA LEU A 145 -7.74 5.24 -8.52
C LEU A 145 -7.86 6.64 -9.14
N ARG A 146 -7.85 6.72 -10.47
CA ARG A 146 -7.98 8.01 -11.16
C ARG A 146 -9.28 8.70 -10.79
N GLN A 147 -10.40 7.96 -10.80
CA GLN A 147 -11.71 8.49 -10.44
C GLN A 147 -11.74 8.97 -8.99
N SER A 148 -11.18 8.18 -8.09
CA SER A 148 -11.20 8.49 -6.66
C SER A 148 -10.42 9.77 -6.35
N LEU A 149 -9.26 9.91 -6.98
CA LEU A 149 -8.38 11.05 -6.70
C LEU A 149 -8.86 12.33 -7.38
N THR A 150 -9.51 12.23 -8.52
CA THR A 150 -10.07 13.43 -9.16
C THR A 150 -11.31 13.94 -8.43
N THR A 151 -12.03 13.10 -7.70
CA THR A 151 -13.19 13.52 -6.93
C THR A 151 -12.83 14.05 -5.55
N ALA A 152 -11.60 13.79 -5.06
CA ALA A 152 -11.15 14.29 -3.77
C ALA A 152 -10.85 15.79 -3.86
N PRO A 153 -11.06 16.54 -2.77
CA PRO A 153 -10.70 17.97 -2.78
C PRO A 153 -9.21 18.16 -3.05
N ARG A 154 -8.89 19.12 -3.91
CA ARG A 154 -7.50 19.43 -4.27
C ARG A 154 -7.06 20.71 -3.58
N ARG A 155 -5.79 20.78 -3.28
CA ARG A 155 -5.18 21.97 -2.68
C ARG A 155 -4.20 22.57 -3.63
#